data_9c34df895eaed6b2343815dd1bb9dd00
#
_entry.id   9c34df895eaed6b2343815dd1bb9dd00
#
_cell.length_a   1.000
_cell.length_b   1.000
_cell.length_c   1.000
_cell.angle_alpha   90.00
_cell.angle_beta   90.00
_cell.angle_gamma   90.00
#
_symmetry.space_group_name_H-M   'P 1'
#
loop_
_entity.id
_entity.type
_entity.pdbx_description
1 polymer ?
#
loop_
_entity_poly.entity_id
_entity_poly.type
_entity_poly.pdbx_seq_one_letter_code
_entity_poly.pdbx_strand_id
1 'polypeptide(L)'
;MEFSVLMSVYYKENPEYLKLSLDSVIKQTVSAAEIVLIKDGPLTKELDDIINQYSDKYAGLFRVFSLEENVGLGKALNYGVQRCKYDLIARMDTDDIVVPERFELQVNEFIKDKELVLCGGYIAEFARDPLIISGYRRVPLTQAAILKFAKKRNPFNHMTVMSV
;
A
#
# COMPACT_ATOMS: atom_id res chain seq x y z
N MET A 1 -4.96 -0.83 -17.19
CA MET A 1 -5.87 -1.44 -16.19
C MET A 1 -5.94 -0.47 -15.02
N GLU A 2 -7.13 -0.05 -14.65
CA GLU A 2 -7.33 0.85 -13.50
C GLU A 2 -7.27 0.05 -12.21
N PHE A 3 -6.75 0.68 -11.14
CA PHE A 3 -6.62 0.05 -9.82
C PHE A 3 -6.68 1.11 -8.72
N SER A 4 -7.06 0.64 -7.52
CA SER A 4 -7.04 1.43 -6.29
C SER A 4 -5.74 1.18 -5.53
N VAL A 5 -5.17 2.24 -4.92
CA VAL A 5 -4.19 2.06 -3.83
C VAL A 5 -4.93 2.16 -2.51
N LEU A 6 -4.73 1.18 -1.64
CA LEU A 6 -5.33 1.15 -0.30
C LEU A 6 -4.26 1.34 0.77
N MET A 7 -4.45 2.37 1.59
CA MET A 7 -3.58 2.74 2.70
C MET A 7 -4.39 2.93 3.98
N SER A 8 -3.74 2.72 5.13
CA SER A 8 -4.33 3.02 6.44
C SER A 8 -3.31 3.70 7.31
N VAL A 9 -3.70 4.78 7.98
CA VAL A 9 -2.88 5.59 8.87
C VAL A 9 -3.54 5.68 10.25
N TYR A 10 -2.73 5.68 11.31
CA TYR A 10 -3.20 5.83 12.69
C TYR A 10 -2.36 6.88 13.44
N TYR A 11 -2.80 7.29 14.62
CA TYR A 11 -2.25 8.44 15.36
C TYR A 11 -0.77 8.36 15.76
N LYS A 12 -0.16 7.15 15.76
CA LYS A 12 1.28 6.97 16.07
C LYS A 12 2.18 7.00 14.83
N GLU A 13 1.61 7.17 13.64
CA GLU A 13 2.40 7.30 12.42
C GLU A 13 3.31 8.52 12.48
N ASN A 14 4.50 8.38 11.89
CA ASN A 14 5.41 9.50 11.74
C ASN A 14 5.01 10.37 10.54
N PRO A 15 4.76 11.68 10.73
CA PRO A 15 4.37 12.58 9.64
C PRO A 15 5.34 12.60 8.46
N GLU A 16 6.66 12.54 8.72
CA GLU A 16 7.68 12.49 7.65
C GLU A 16 7.61 11.18 6.85
N TYR A 17 7.33 10.04 7.51
CA TYR A 17 7.19 8.76 6.82
C TYR A 17 5.93 8.73 5.97
N LEU A 18 4.80 9.22 6.50
CA LEU A 18 3.57 9.36 5.72
C LEU A 18 3.80 10.19 4.45
N LYS A 19 4.52 11.31 4.56
CA LYS A 19 4.85 12.17 3.41
C LYS A 19 5.71 11.43 2.37
N LEU A 20 6.77 10.74 2.81
CA LEU A 20 7.63 9.96 1.94
C LEU A 20 6.86 8.84 1.23
N SER A 21 5.98 8.14 1.96
CA SER A 21 5.13 7.09 1.43
C SER A 21 4.19 7.63 0.35
N LEU A 22 3.43 8.70 0.65
CA LEU A 22 2.52 9.34 -0.31
C LEU A 22 3.25 9.85 -1.55
N ASP A 23 4.41 10.49 -1.38
CA ASP A 23 5.25 10.93 -2.49
C ASP A 23 5.67 9.77 -3.39
N SER A 24 6.04 8.62 -2.80
CA SER A 24 6.47 7.44 -3.56
C SER A 24 5.32 6.81 -4.35
N VAL A 25 4.11 6.80 -3.79
CA VAL A 25 2.89 6.31 -4.46
C VAL A 25 2.52 7.21 -5.63
N ILE A 26 2.65 8.54 -5.49
CA ILE A 26 2.32 9.49 -6.55
C ILE A 26 3.34 9.45 -7.70
N LYS A 27 4.61 9.17 -7.40
CA LYS A 27 5.71 9.15 -8.38
C LYS A 27 5.85 7.83 -9.15
N GLN A 28 4.88 6.95 -9.11
CA GLN A 28 4.91 5.68 -9.84
C GLN A 28 4.88 5.88 -11.36
N THR A 29 5.55 5.00 -12.11
CA THR A 29 5.53 4.99 -13.60
C THR A 29 4.13 4.74 -14.17
N VAL A 30 3.32 3.96 -13.46
CA VAL A 30 1.89 3.77 -13.73
C VAL A 30 1.10 4.29 -12.53
N SER A 31 0.33 5.35 -12.76
CA SER A 31 -0.47 5.98 -11.72
C SER A 31 -1.69 5.15 -11.33
N ALA A 32 -2.03 5.14 -10.04
CA ALA A 32 -3.30 4.63 -9.56
C ALA A 32 -4.46 5.51 -10.07
N ALA A 33 -5.63 4.90 -10.25
CA ALA A 33 -6.85 5.63 -10.58
C ALA A 33 -7.47 6.31 -9.34
N GLU A 34 -7.22 5.76 -8.15
CA GLU A 34 -7.56 6.37 -6.86
C GLU A 34 -6.62 5.91 -5.75
N ILE A 35 -6.52 6.71 -4.69
CA ILE A 35 -5.89 6.36 -3.42
C ILE A 35 -6.96 6.42 -2.33
N VAL A 36 -7.32 5.25 -1.79
CA VAL A 36 -8.23 5.13 -0.65
C VAL A 36 -7.39 5.13 0.61
N LEU A 37 -7.51 6.19 1.41
CA LEU A 37 -6.79 6.37 2.67
C LEU A 37 -7.75 6.28 3.84
N ILE A 38 -7.52 5.32 4.73
CA ILE A 38 -8.33 5.14 5.94
C ILE A 38 -7.60 5.74 7.14
N LYS A 39 -8.22 6.72 7.77
CA LYS A 39 -7.81 7.23 9.08
C LYS A 39 -8.36 6.28 10.13
N ASP A 40 -7.50 5.44 10.71
CA ASP A 40 -7.86 4.46 11.73
C ASP A 40 -7.95 5.13 13.11
N GLY A 41 -9.07 5.81 13.32
CA GLY A 41 -9.36 6.67 14.46
C GLY A 41 -8.86 8.11 14.28
N PRO A 42 -9.04 8.97 15.29
CA PRO A 42 -8.54 10.34 15.29
C PRO A 42 -7.02 10.38 15.13
N LEU A 43 -6.54 11.30 14.29
CA LEU A 43 -5.11 11.50 14.02
C LEU A 43 -4.56 12.71 14.77
N THR A 44 -3.24 12.89 14.73
CA THR A 44 -2.61 14.16 15.15
C THR A 44 -2.87 15.23 14.09
N LYS A 45 -2.79 16.49 14.52
CA LYS A 45 -2.97 17.64 13.61
C LYS A 45 -2.00 17.58 12.44
N GLU A 46 -0.74 17.20 12.69
CA GLU A 46 0.31 17.13 11.67
C GLU A 46 -0.02 16.10 10.59
N LEU A 47 -0.53 14.94 10.97
CA LEU A 47 -0.96 13.91 10.03
C LEU A 47 -2.17 14.37 9.22
N ASP A 48 -3.16 14.99 9.87
CA ASP A 48 -4.32 15.56 9.20
C ASP A 48 -3.95 16.66 8.20
N ASP A 49 -3.04 17.57 8.58
CA ASP A 49 -2.55 18.63 7.71
C ASP A 49 -1.87 18.08 6.45
N ILE A 50 -1.04 17.03 6.58
CA ILE A 50 -0.42 16.34 5.43
C ILE A 50 -1.47 15.72 4.52
N ILE A 51 -2.42 14.97 5.08
CA ILE A 51 -3.46 14.30 4.29
C ILE A 51 -4.30 15.32 3.52
N ASN A 52 -4.69 16.42 4.17
CA ASN A 52 -5.44 17.50 3.54
C ASN A 52 -4.64 18.16 2.41
N GLN A 53 -3.35 18.46 2.64
CA GLN A 53 -2.47 19.03 1.62
C GLN A 53 -2.37 18.16 0.37
N TYR A 54 -2.25 16.83 0.53
CA TYR A 54 -2.18 15.91 -0.61
C TYR A 54 -3.54 15.77 -1.30
N SER A 55 -4.63 15.68 -0.54
CA SER A 55 -5.99 15.60 -1.09
C SER A 55 -6.34 16.84 -1.91
N ASP A 56 -5.97 18.04 -1.45
CA ASP A 56 -6.21 19.31 -2.17
C ASP A 56 -5.31 19.42 -3.42
N LYS A 57 -4.02 19.08 -3.28
CA LYS A 57 -3.05 19.13 -4.39
C LYS A 57 -3.37 18.16 -5.51
N TYR A 58 -3.89 16.99 -5.18
CA TYR A 58 -4.22 15.92 -6.12
C TYR A 58 -5.73 15.65 -6.09
N ALA A 59 -6.52 16.71 -6.27
CA ALA A 59 -7.97 16.63 -6.22
C ALA A 59 -8.53 15.57 -7.16
N GLY A 60 -9.40 14.72 -6.62
CA GLY A 60 -10.01 13.59 -7.35
C GLY A 60 -9.22 12.28 -7.30
N LEU A 61 -7.93 12.31 -6.92
CA LEU A 61 -7.13 11.09 -6.74
C LEU A 61 -7.35 10.47 -5.35
N PHE A 62 -7.44 11.31 -4.31
CA PHE A 62 -7.60 10.86 -2.93
C PHE A 62 -9.07 10.71 -2.54
N ARG A 63 -9.36 9.62 -1.84
CA ARG A 63 -10.62 9.36 -1.14
C ARG A 63 -10.30 8.99 0.31
N VAL A 64 -10.49 9.95 1.21
CA VAL A 64 -10.15 9.82 2.63
C VAL A 64 -11.40 9.45 3.41
N PHE A 65 -11.28 8.43 4.26
CA PHE A 65 -12.35 7.98 5.15
C PHE A 65 -11.83 7.93 6.58
N SER A 66 -12.63 8.39 7.54
CA SER A 66 -12.26 8.40 8.95
C SER A 66 -13.10 7.39 9.72
N LEU A 67 -12.46 6.61 10.58
CA LEU A 67 -13.11 5.80 11.60
C LEU A 67 -13.22 6.60 12.89
N GLU A 68 -14.26 6.35 13.68
CA GLU A 68 -14.50 7.06 14.94
C GLU A 68 -13.44 6.73 16.00
N GLU A 69 -12.94 5.49 15.98
CA GLU A 69 -11.92 4.99 16.89
C GLU A 69 -10.89 4.13 16.16
N ASN A 70 -9.73 3.89 16.79
CA ASN A 70 -8.74 2.96 16.27
C ASN A 70 -9.23 1.52 16.44
N VAL A 71 -9.50 0.86 15.32
CA VAL A 71 -10.00 -0.53 15.27
C VAL A 71 -8.90 -1.53 14.89
N GLY A 72 -7.71 -1.03 14.55
CA GLY A 72 -6.54 -1.80 14.12
C GLY A 72 -6.51 -2.08 12.63
N LEU A 73 -5.27 -2.24 12.11
CA LEU A 73 -4.94 -2.32 10.69
C LEU A 73 -5.86 -3.25 9.88
N GLY A 74 -6.10 -4.48 10.36
CA GLY A 74 -6.89 -5.46 9.62
C GLY A 74 -8.34 -5.03 9.39
N LYS A 75 -8.99 -4.43 10.41
CA LYS A 75 -10.37 -3.92 10.29
C LYS A 75 -10.41 -2.65 9.45
N ALA A 76 -9.43 -1.76 9.60
CA ALA A 76 -9.33 -0.54 8.81
C ALA A 76 -9.14 -0.87 7.31
N LEU A 77 -8.27 -1.82 6.98
CA LEU A 77 -8.09 -2.28 5.59
C LEU A 77 -9.35 -2.96 5.04
N ASN A 78 -10.03 -3.82 5.82
CA ASN A 78 -11.29 -4.44 5.40
C ASN A 78 -12.38 -3.39 5.13
N TYR A 79 -12.45 -2.34 5.95
CA TYR A 79 -13.32 -1.19 5.71
C TYR A 79 -12.95 -0.46 4.42
N GLY A 80 -11.65 -0.32 4.14
CA GLY A 80 -11.12 0.35 2.95
C GLY A 80 -11.36 -0.42 1.65
N VAL A 81 -11.16 -1.75 1.64
CA VAL A 81 -11.45 -2.61 0.47
C VAL A 81 -12.87 -2.38 -0.05
N GLN A 82 -13.86 -2.32 0.84
CA GLN A 82 -15.26 -2.08 0.48
C GLN A 82 -15.52 -0.68 -0.12
N ARG A 83 -14.55 0.21 -0.09
CA ARG A 83 -14.62 1.60 -0.59
C ARG A 83 -13.79 1.84 -1.82
N CYS A 84 -12.95 0.88 -2.19
CA CYS A 84 -12.27 0.91 -3.47
C CYS A 84 -13.28 0.81 -4.61
N LYS A 85 -13.06 1.60 -5.67
CA LYS A 85 -13.89 1.57 -6.89
C LYS A 85 -13.48 0.48 -7.85
N TYR A 86 -12.22 0.07 -7.79
CA TYR A 86 -11.62 -0.86 -8.73
C TYR A 86 -11.35 -2.18 -8.00
N ASP A 87 -11.61 -3.29 -8.70
CA ASP A 87 -11.40 -4.63 -8.17
C ASP A 87 -9.93 -4.92 -7.91
N LEU A 88 -9.04 -4.38 -8.76
CA LEU A 88 -7.60 -4.51 -8.55
C LEU A 88 -7.13 -3.50 -7.50
N ILE A 89 -6.59 -3.99 -6.40
CA ILE A 89 -6.18 -3.19 -5.24
C ILE A 89 -4.70 -3.42 -4.93
N ALA A 90 -3.92 -2.34 -4.93
CA ALA A 90 -2.55 -2.32 -4.44
C ALA A 90 -2.52 -1.86 -2.98
N ARG A 91 -2.04 -2.73 -2.10
CA ARG A 91 -1.86 -2.39 -0.69
C ARG A 91 -0.53 -1.65 -0.48
N MET A 92 -0.53 -0.62 0.37
CA MET A 92 0.67 0.14 0.75
C MET A 92 0.59 0.55 2.23
N ASP A 93 1.72 0.44 2.95
CA ASP A 93 1.87 0.99 4.31
C ASP A 93 2.24 2.48 4.25
N THR A 94 1.88 3.22 5.28
CA THR A 94 2.11 4.67 5.37
C THR A 94 3.52 5.03 5.85
N ASP A 95 4.32 4.05 6.24
CA ASP A 95 5.72 4.18 6.68
C ASP A 95 6.72 3.52 5.71
N ASP A 96 6.25 2.98 4.58
CA ASP A 96 7.06 2.36 3.55
C ASP A 96 7.23 3.26 2.31
N ILE A 97 8.32 3.04 1.57
CA ILE A 97 8.60 3.71 0.29
C ILE A 97 8.50 2.67 -0.84
N VAL A 98 7.69 2.96 -1.84
CA VAL A 98 7.51 2.10 -2.99
C VAL A 98 8.45 2.51 -4.14
N VAL A 99 9.14 1.53 -4.74
CA VAL A 99 9.99 1.78 -5.93
C VAL A 99 9.14 2.22 -7.12
N PRO A 100 9.66 3.10 -8.01
CA PRO A 100 8.87 3.76 -9.04
C PRO A 100 8.12 2.80 -10.00
N GLU A 101 8.67 1.63 -10.27
CA GLU A 101 8.15 0.69 -11.26
C GLU A 101 7.22 -0.38 -10.68
N ARG A 102 6.97 -0.37 -9.35
CA ARG A 102 6.21 -1.46 -8.71
C ARG A 102 4.84 -1.66 -9.34
N PHE A 103 4.04 -0.60 -9.47
CA PHE A 103 2.67 -0.74 -9.98
C PHE A 103 2.65 -1.16 -11.44
N GLU A 104 3.56 -0.63 -12.26
CA GLU A 104 3.70 -1.06 -13.65
C GLU A 104 4.00 -2.56 -13.76
N LEU A 105 4.98 -3.05 -13.01
CA LEU A 105 5.36 -4.46 -13.00
C LEU A 105 4.21 -5.36 -12.56
N GLN A 106 3.51 -5.00 -11.48
CA GLN A 106 2.41 -5.81 -10.96
C GLN A 106 1.19 -5.78 -11.88
N VAL A 107 0.78 -4.62 -12.38
CA VAL A 107 -0.33 -4.50 -13.35
C VAL A 107 -0.05 -5.33 -14.61
N ASN A 108 1.20 -5.33 -15.09
CA ASN A 108 1.59 -6.14 -16.24
C ASN A 108 1.44 -7.65 -16.00
N GLU A 109 1.65 -8.13 -14.77
CA GLU A 109 1.41 -9.54 -14.46
C GLU A 109 -0.10 -9.89 -14.53
N PHE A 110 -1.00 -9.04 -14.04
CA PHE A 110 -2.46 -9.22 -14.19
C PHE A 110 -2.95 -9.08 -15.64
N ILE A 111 -2.23 -8.32 -16.47
CA ILE A 111 -2.54 -8.25 -17.92
C ILE A 111 -2.16 -9.56 -18.63
N LYS A 112 -1.01 -10.15 -18.28
CA LYS A 112 -0.48 -11.37 -18.88
C LYS A 112 -1.25 -12.63 -18.45
N ASP A 113 -1.59 -12.72 -17.16
CA ASP A 113 -2.26 -13.88 -16.57
C ASP A 113 -3.62 -13.45 -16.00
N LYS A 114 -4.71 -13.90 -16.65
CA LYS A 114 -6.08 -13.58 -16.24
C LYS A 114 -6.59 -14.41 -15.06
N GLU A 115 -5.89 -15.48 -14.72
CA GLU A 115 -6.18 -16.32 -13.55
C GLU A 115 -5.41 -15.85 -12.30
N LEU A 116 -4.52 -14.85 -12.46
CA LEU A 116 -3.78 -14.30 -11.33
C LEU A 116 -4.73 -13.53 -10.41
N VAL A 117 -4.79 -13.92 -9.15
CA VAL A 117 -5.64 -13.27 -8.13
C VAL A 117 -4.85 -12.44 -7.14
N LEU A 118 -3.55 -12.72 -6.98
CA LEU A 118 -2.69 -12.00 -6.04
C LEU A 118 -1.22 -12.12 -6.44
N CYS A 119 -0.49 -11.01 -6.39
CA CYS A 119 0.96 -10.99 -6.47
C CYS A 119 1.55 -10.10 -5.37
N GLY A 120 2.83 -10.27 -5.10
CA GLY A 120 3.60 -9.48 -4.14
C GLY A 120 5.05 -9.35 -4.56
N GLY A 121 5.85 -8.68 -3.74
CA GLY A 121 7.25 -8.40 -4.04
C GLY A 121 8.20 -8.66 -2.88
N TYR A 122 9.49 -8.52 -3.17
CA TYR A 122 10.54 -8.41 -2.17
C TYR A 122 10.51 -7.03 -1.55
N ILE A 123 11.09 -6.91 -0.35
CA ILE A 123 11.37 -5.62 0.27
C ILE A 123 12.85 -5.47 0.58
N ALA A 124 13.34 -4.24 0.45
CA ALA A 124 14.62 -3.82 0.98
C ALA A 124 14.37 -3.15 2.33
N GLU A 125 15.16 -3.52 3.34
CA GLU A 125 15.04 -2.98 4.69
C GLU A 125 16.11 -1.91 4.90
N PHE A 126 15.73 -0.76 5.47
CA PHE A 126 16.63 0.32 5.86
C PHE A 126 16.24 0.85 7.24
N ALA A 127 17.17 1.45 7.99
CA ALA A 127 16.88 1.91 9.34
C ALA A 127 16.44 3.38 9.40
N ARG A 128 17.16 4.28 8.72
CA ARG A 128 16.91 5.74 8.74
C ARG A 128 16.99 6.34 7.36
N ASP A 129 18.02 6.01 6.60
CA ASP A 129 18.27 6.52 5.26
C ASP A 129 17.84 5.47 4.24
N PRO A 130 16.84 5.75 3.37
CA PRO A 130 16.40 4.82 2.34
C PRO A 130 17.49 4.42 1.33
N LEU A 131 18.57 5.17 1.24
CA LEU A 131 19.70 4.86 0.39
C LEU A 131 20.66 3.83 1.01
N ILE A 132 20.54 3.57 2.31
CA ILE A 132 21.40 2.63 3.05
C ILE A 132 20.61 1.35 3.36
N ILE A 133 20.66 0.39 2.44
CA ILE A 133 19.98 -0.89 2.58
C ILE A 133 20.71 -1.76 3.59
N SER A 134 20.02 -2.19 4.64
CA SER A 134 20.52 -3.08 5.69
C SER A 134 20.22 -4.56 5.42
N GLY A 135 19.21 -4.86 4.61
CA GLY A 135 18.82 -6.23 4.30
C GLY A 135 17.75 -6.33 3.23
N TYR A 136 17.43 -7.58 2.88
CA TYR A 136 16.34 -7.90 1.94
C TYR A 136 15.47 -9.00 2.53
N ARG A 137 14.14 -8.80 2.52
CA ARG A 137 13.20 -9.87 2.82
C ARG A 137 12.63 -10.43 1.53
N ARG A 138 13.06 -11.64 1.22
CA ARG A 138 12.65 -12.40 0.05
C ARG A 138 11.50 -13.34 0.39
N VAL A 139 10.58 -13.52 -0.54
CA VAL A 139 9.41 -14.40 -0.45
C VAL A 139 9.43 -15.42 -1.59
N PRO A 140 8.69 -16.54 -1.49
CA PRO A 140 8.59 -17.50 -2.58
C PRO A 140 8.04 -16.85 -3.86
N LEU A 141 8.55 -17.27 -5.03
CA LEU A 141 8.17 -16.69 -6.33
C LEU A 141 7.22 -17.56 -7.15
N THR A 142 7.10 -18.85 -6.84
CA THR A 142 6.24 -19.76 -7.59
C THR A 142 5.05 -20.21 -6.78
N GLN A 143 3.92 -20.49 -7.43
CA GLN A 143 2.69 -20.96 -6.78
C GLN A 143 2.95 -22.17 -5.87
N ALA A 144 3.71 -23.15 -6.33
CA ALA A 144 4.03 -24.34 -5.54
C ALA A 144 4.85 -24.00 -4.28
N ALA A 145 5.83 -23.11 -4.40
CA ALA A 145 6.64 -22.64 -3.27
C ALA A 145 5.83 -21.78 -2.30
N ILE A 146 4.93 -20.92 -2.80
CA ILE A 146 4.00 -20.12 -2.01
C ILE A 146 3.10 -21.02 -1.17
N LEU A 147 2.44 -22.01 -1.76
CA LEU A 147 1.57 -22.96 -1.06
C LEU A 147 2.32 -23.76 0.02
N LYS A 148 3.56 -24.20 -0.29
CA LYS A 148 4.41 -24.90 0.68
C LYS A 148 4.78 -23.99 1.86
N PHE A 149 5.14 -22.73 1.60
CA PHE A 149 5.55 -21.76 2.61
C PHE A 149 4.38 -21.34 3.48
N ALA A 150 3.18 -21.15 2.89
CA ALA A 150 1.94 -20.75 3.58
C ALA A 150 1.52 -21.71 4.71
N LYS A 151 1.96 -22.98 4.65
CA LYS A 151 1.74 -23.94 5.75
C LYS A 151 2.47 -23.59 7.04
N LYS A 152 3.46 -22.70 6.98
CA LYS A 152 4.32 -22.34 8.12
C LYS A 152 4.21 -20.87 8.51
N ARG A 153 4.05 -19.98 7.54
CA ARG A 153 4.01 -18.52 7.75
C ARG A 153 3.45 -17.81 6.52
N ASN A 154 3.12 -16.51 6.67
CA ASN A 154 2.65 -15.70 5.54
C ASN A 154 3.71 -15.67 4.41
N PRO A 155 3.35 -16.08 3.18
CA PRO A 155 4.26 -16.10 2.03
C PRO A 155 4.41 -14.74 1.33
N PHE A 156 3.75 -13.69 1.79
CA PHE A 156 3.78 -12.35 1.19
C PHE A 156 4.25 -11.31 2.19
N ASN A 157 4.97 -10.31 1.70
CA ASN A 157 5.17 -9.04 2.39
C ASN A 157 3.91 -8.21 2.14
N HIS A 158 3.07 -8.03 3.15
CA HIS A 158 1.70 -7.52 2.96
C HIS A 158 1.63 -6.12 2.32
N MET A 159 2.61 -5.23 2.58
CA MET A 159 2.70 -3.91 1.97
C MET A 159 3.00 -3.95 0.47
N THR A 160 3.41 -5.10 -0.07
CA THR A 160 3.71 -5.25 -1.50
C THR A 160 2.59 -5.92 -2.28
N VAL A 161 1.51 -6.32 -1.63
CA VAL A 161 0.44 -7.09 -2.27
C VAL A 161 -0.37 -6.23 -3.24
N MET A 162 -0.65 -6.81 -4.42
CA MET A 162 -1.68 -6.37 -5.34
C MET A 162 -2.61 -7.56 -5.61
N SER A 163 -3.92 -7.37 -5.52
CA SER A 163 -4.92 -8.45 -5.64
C SER A 163 -6.24 -7.95 -6.25
N VAL A 164 -7.00 -8.87 -6.82
CA VAL A 164 -8.39 -8.69 -7.20
C VAL A 164 -9.32 -9.23 -6.15
#